data_6e6f313752008e5f42828404cd9789d2
#
_entry.id   6e6f313752008e5f42828404cd9789d2
#
_cell.length_a   1.000
_cell.length_b   1.000
_cell.length_c   1.000
_cell.angle_alpha   90.00
_cell.angle_beta   90.00
_cell.angle_gamma   90.00
#
_symmetry.space_group_name_H-M   'P 1'
#
loop_
_entity.id
_entity.type
_entity.pdbx_description
1 polymer ?
#
loop_
_entity_poly.entity_id
_entity_poly.type
_entity_poly.pdbx_seq_one_letter_code
_entity_poly.pdbx_strand_id
1 'polypeptide(L)'
;MAALQVQNLQSTSSSHGRFRASLFPSSNFRAKSVYLRQLPNKITIQDLILRQDGTATKGVPTHTTTGTEDKELVTKLLAIAEAVADRANMHAIIGAQRNNWNHLFTNSINSVTLIGSLMAGISSVPVGEATTQLLAFKLASMLLFGTAIGMMLVVNKIQPSQLAEEQRKATWTWKQLERSIQDTFSLRNPTEWDIKDAMNKVLALEKAYPLPLLPGMLEKFPKKVEPSRWWPNQRQRPEETHRRRTNGADANGWSKELEEEMRGLLKVLKLKDEEQYVQVGKLVLDINRTLATAGPLFAGLALIGSGLIGSSALGPIPVLLAVAGGSLATVVNTLEHAGQVGMVFELLRNNAGFYRWLQEEIKFNLGEEDVEKRENGELFKLKLALQLGRSLSEFRDFVPYASPSCKDEDIKDFAGKLF
;
A
#
# COMPACT_ATOMS: atom_id res chain seq x y z
N MET A 1 -26.40 -3.19 4.95
CA MET A 1 -25.92 -4.53 4.55
C MET A 1 -25.48 -4.44 3.10
N ALA A 2 -24.19 -4.15 2.86
CA ALA A 2 -23.61 -4.12 1.53
C ALA A 2 -22.70 -5.34 1.41
N ALA A 3 -23.07 -6.25 0.52
CA ALA A 3 -22.33 -7.46 0.23
C ALA A 3 -21.09 -7.13 -0.60
N LEU A 4 -19.92 -7.50 -0.09
CA LEU A 4 -18.68 -7.54 -0.85
C LEU A 4 -18.76 -8.65 -1.90
N GLN A 5 -18.92 -8.29 -3.15
CA GLN A 5 -18.79 -9.20 -4.28
C GLN A 5 -17.30 -9.41 -4.58
N VAL A 6 -16.81 -10.57 -4.17
CA VAL A 6 -15.51 -11.09 -4.63
C VAL A 6 -15.72 -11.74 -6.00
N GLN A 7 -15.20 -11.12 -7.05
CA GLN A 7 -15.18 -11.75 -8.38
C GLN A 7 -14.11 -12.84 -8.41
N ASN A 8 -14.56 -14.09 -8.47
CA ASN A 8 -13.78 -15.26 -8.80
C ASN A 8 -13.39 -15.24 -10.28
N LEU A 9 -12.11 -15.11 -10.57
CA LEU A 9 -11.55 -15.50 -11.87
C LEU A 9 -11.26 -17.00 -11.83
N GLN A 10 -12.22 -17.78 -12.29
CA GLN A 10 -12.04 -19.21 -12.63
C GLN A 10 -11.31 -19.31 -13.97
N SER A 11 -10.11 -19.83 -13.93
CA SER A 11 -9.46 -20.40 -15.13
C SER A 11 -9.77 -21.89 -15.18
N THR A 12 -10.60 -22.29 -16.13
CA THR A 12 -10.83 -23.69 -16.51
C THR A 12 -9.61 -24.24 -17.24
N SER A 13 -9.00 -25.27 -16.71
CA SER A 13 -8.28 -26.26 -17.54
C SER A 13 -8.44 -27.64 -16.93
N SER A 14 -9.17 -28.49 -17.67
CA SER A 14 -9.31 -29.92 -17.46
C SER A 14 -8.05 -30.66 -17.85
N SER A 15 -7.47 -31.45 -16.95
CA SER A 15 -6.73 -32.65 -17.33
C SER A 15 -6.70 -33.64 -16.16
N HIS A 16 -7.16 -34.85 -16.44
CA HIS A 16 -7.05 -36.04 -15.61
C HIS A 16 -5.58 -36.38 -15.32
N GLY A 17 -5.20 -36.42 -14.06
CA GLY A 17 -3.89 -36.87 -13.61
C GLY A 17 -3.98 -37.55 -12.25
N ARG A 18 -3.63 -38.81 -12.20
CA ARG A 18 -3.60 -39.72 -11.04
C ARG A 18 -2.88 -39.11 -9.85
N PHE A 19 -3.54 -39.12 -8.70
CA PHE A 19 -2.93 -38.81 -7.39
C PHE A 19 -1.90 -39.89 -7.04
N ARG A 20 -0.65 -39.49 -7.00
CA ARG A 20 0.44 -40.24 -6.36
C ARG A 20 0.96 -39.36 -5.24
N ALA A 21 0.57 -39.69 -4.02
CA ALA A 21 1.11 -39.02 -2.83
C ALA A 21 2.58 -39.41 -2.66
N SER A 22 3.50 -38.50 -2.95
CA SER A 22 4.89 -38.62 -2.51
C SER A 22 5.10 -37.65 -1.31
N LEU A 23 5.45 -38.24 -0.18
CA LEU A 23 5.61 -37.56 1.11
C LEU A 23 6.92 -36.74 1.26
N PHE A 24 7.66 -36.52 0.18
CA PHE A 24 8.81 -35.59 0.18
C PHE A 24 8.88 -34.84 -1.15
N PRO A 25 8.71 -33.51 -1.16
CA PRO A 25 9.08 -32.74 -2.34
C PRO A 25 10.61 -32.64 -2.38
N SER A 26 11.23 -33.29 -3.35
CA SER A 26 12.61 -33.01 -3.71
C SER A 26 12.76 -31.54 -4.03
N SER A 27 13.68 -30.89 -3.34
CA SER A 27 14.05 -29.48 -3.47
C SER A 27 14.70 -29.21 -4.84
N ASN A 28 13.92 -29.16 -5.90
CA ASN A 28 14.26 -28.42 -7.09
C ASN A 28 13.58 -27.06 -7.01
N PHE A 29 14.08 -26.20 -6.15
CA PHE A 29 13.90 -24.75 -6.28
C PHE A 29 14.63 -24.29 -7.54
N ARG A 30 14.07 -24.61 -8.71
CA ARG A 30 14.27 -23.78 -9.87
C ARG A 30 13.54 -22.49 -9.54
N ALA A 31 14.29 -21.51 -9.04
CA ALA A 31 13.84 -20.14 -9.03
C ALA A 31 13.30 -19.87 -10.44
N LYS A 32 11.97 -19.82 -10.60
CA LYS A 32 11.40 -19.15 -11.76
C LYS A 32 11.98 -17.76 -11.66
N SER A 33 12.99 -17.49 -12.45
CA SER A 33 13.44 -16.14 -12.71
C SER A 33 12.14 -15.39 -12.97
N VAL A 34 11.78 -14.49 -12.06
CA VAL A 34 10.82 -13.45 -12.35
C VAL A 34 11.37 -12.87 -13.64
N TYR A 35 10.71 -13.18 -14.76
CA TYR A 35 10.99 -12.50 -16.00
C TYR A 35 10.80 -11.02 -15.65
N LEU A 36 11.90 -10.36 -15.38
CA LEU A 36 12.01 -8.93 -15.53
C LEU A 36 11.53 -8.72 -16.97
N ARG A 37 10.26 -8.37 -17.12
CA ARG A 37 9.71 -7.90 -18.37
C ARG A 37 10.69 -6.81 -18.75
N GLN A 38 11.52 -7.08 -19.75
CA GLN A 38 12.42 -6.08 -20.29
C GLN A 38 11.58 -4.83 -20.49
N LEU A 39 11.88 -3.82 -19.71
CA LEU A 39 11.36 -2.47 -19.96
C LEU A 39 11.61 -2.20 -21.45
N PRO A 40 10.60 -1.73 -22.19
CA PRO A 40 10.82 -1.35 -23.58
C PRO A 40 11.96 -0.33 -23.57
N ASN A 41 13.06 -0.71 -24.19
CA ASN A 41 14.27 0.07 -24.44
C ASN A 41 14.56 1.14 -23.37
N LYS A 42 15.50 0.84 -22.47
CA LYS A 42 16.23 1.91 -21.78
C LYS A 42 16.64 2.90 -22.88
N ILE A 43 15.97 4.04 -22.92
CA ILE A 43 16.45 5.17 -23.73
C ILE A 43 17.78 5.53 -23.09
N THR A 44 18.86 5.09 -23.68
CA THR A 44 20.20 5.38 -23.18
C THR A 44 20.41 6.89 -23.32
N ILE A 45 21.10 7.51 -22.37
CA ILE A 45 21.50 8.93 -22.43
C ILE A 45 22.04 9.27 -23.84
N GLN A 46 22.72 8.32 -24.45
CA GLN A 46 23.25 8.40 -25.81
C GLN A 46 22.16 8.51 -26.89
N ASP A 47 21.01 7.81 -26.74
CA ASP A 47 19.90 7.85 -27.71
C ASP A 47 19.13 9.19 -27.64
N LEU A 48 19.08 9.81 -26.44
CA LEU A 48 18.47 11.14 -26.27
C LEU A 48 19.38 12.24 -26.82
N ILE A 49 20.70 12.14 -26.64
CA ILE A 49 21.69 13.06 -27.21
C ILE A 49 21.67 12.97 -28.74
N LEU A 50 21.61 11.76 -29.31
CA LEU A 50 21.53 11.53 -30.74
C LEU A 50 20.22 12.03 -31.38
N ARG A 51 19.09 11.97 -30.67
CA ARG A 51 17.84 12.56 -31.15
C ARG A 51 17.86 14.08 -31.18
N GLN A 52 18.58 14.73 -30.26
CA GLN A 52 18.74 16.18 -30.23
C GLN A 52 19.64 16.68 -31.36
N ASP A 53 20.64 15.91 -31.75
CA ASP A 53 21.55 16.27 -32.89
C ASP A 53 20.91 16.01 -34.26
N GLY A 54 19.87 15.18 -34.38
CA GLY A 54 19.20 14.83 -35.62
C GLY A 54 18.18 15.86 -36.15
N THR A 55 17.82 16.89 -35.40
CA THR A 55 16.86 17.95 -35.77
C THR A 55 17.50 19.29 -36.10
N ALA A 56 18.82 19.39 -36.22
CA ALA A 56 19.50 20.61 -36.63
C ALA A 56 19.39 20.82 -38.14
N THR A 57 18.28 21.39 -38.58
CA THR A 57 18.18 22.05 -39.90
C THR A 57 19.08 23.28 -39.90
N LYS A 58 19.89 23.35 -40.97
CA LYS A 58 20.81 24.45 -41.28
C LYS A 58 20.14 25.83 -41.19
N GLY A 59 20.68 26.71 -40.37
CA GLY A 59 20.31 28.15 -40.42
C GLY A 59 20.91 28.96 -39.26
N VAL A 60 21.99 29.68 -39.56
CA VAL A 60 22.54 30.88 -38.88
C VAL A 60 23.11 30.75 -37.46
N PRO A 61 24.36 31.14 -37.21
CA PRO A 61 25.02 31.11 -35.92
C PRO A 61 24.64 32.34 -35.10
N THR A 62 23.94 32.16 -34.01
CA THR A 62 23.75 33.20 -32.99
C THR A 62 23.82 32.60 -31.60
N HIS A 63 24.81 33.06 -30.86
CA HIS A 63 25.07 32.91 -29.43
C HIS A 63 25.08 31.51 -28.78
N THR A 64 26.30 31.03 -28.52
CA THR A 64 26.73 29.70 -28.01
C THR A 64 26.57 29.48 -26.48
N THR A 65 25.85 30.30 -25.76
CA THR A 65 25.72 30.17 -24.28
C THR A 65 24.45 29.43 -23.81
N THR A 66 23.35 29.52 -24.54
CA THR A 66 22.06 28.88 -24.16
C THR A 66 22.07 27.35 -24.31
N GLY A 67 22.83 26.81 -25.26
CA GLY A 67 22.84 25.36 -25.52
C GLY A 67 23.60 24.51 -24.49
N THR A 68 24.47 25.10 -23.67
CA THR A 68 25.22 24.39 -22.61
C THR A 68 24.43 24.29 -21.30
N GLU A 69 23.69 25.34 -20.93
CA GLU A 69 22.84 25.36 -19.74
C GLU A 69 21.66 24.39 -19.90
N ASP A 70 21.01 24.35 -21.04
CA ASP A 70 19.92 23.41 -21.33
C ASP A 70 20.38 21.94 -21.24
N LYS A 71 21.59 21.61 -21.74
CA LYS A 71 22.18 20.28 -21.64
C LYS A 71 22.48 19.88 -20.18
N GLU A 72 22.94 20.81 -19.37
CA GLU A 72 23.20 20.57 -17.95
C GLU A 72 21.91 20.31 -17.18
N LEU A 73 20.83 21.05 -17.42
CA LEU A 73 19.52 20.85 -16.80
C LEU A 73 18.94 19.49 -17.18
N VAL A 74 19.01 19.09 -18.44
CA VAL A 74 18.58 17.76 -18.92
C VAL A 74 19.38 16.67 -18.20
N THR A 75 20.68 16.81 -18.10
CA THR A 75 21.55 15.82 -17.44
C THR A 75 21.19 15.67 -15.95
N LYS A 76 20.96 16.78 -15.24
CA LYS A 76 20.56 16.79 -13.83
C LYS A 76 19.21 16.08 -13.62
N LEU A 77 18.23 16.39 -14.46
CA LEU A 77 16.91 15.77 -14.35
C LEU A 77 16.91 14.28 -14.73
N LEU A 78 17.76 13.87 -15.70
CA LEU A 78 17.99 12.46 -16.03
C LEU A 78 18.59 11.69 -14.87
N ALA A 79 19.57 12.25 -14.18
CA ALA A 79 20.18 11.63 -13.00
C ALA A 79 19.13 11.44 -11.87
N ILE A 80 18.23 12.41 -11.69
CA ILE A 80 17.11 12.27 -10.74
C ILE A 80 16.16 11.15 -11.20
N ALA A 81 15.81 11.09 -12.49
CA ALA A 81 14.92 10.05 -13.03
C ALA A 81 15.50 8.64 -12.84
N GLU A 82 16.80 8.46 -13.06
CA GLU A 82 17.48 7.18 -12.84
C GLU A 82 17.45 6.78 -11.37
N ALA A 83 17.77 7.70 -10.45
CA ALA A 83 17.69 7.46 -9.01
C ALA A 83 16.27 7.10 -8.56
N VAL A 84 15.25 7.77 -9.10
CA VAL A 84 13.83 7.49 -8.85
C VAL A 84 13.44 6.08 -9.33
N ALA A 85 13.87 5.68 -10.53
CA ALA A 85 13.62 4.35 -11.08
C ALA A 85 14.28 3.26 -10.22
N ASP A 86 15.52 3.48 -9.78
CA ASP A 86 16.22 2.54 -8.90
C ASP A 86 15.51 2.40 -7.54
N ARG A 87 15.04 3.49 -6.93
CA ARG A 87 14.24 3.45 -5.71
C ARG A 87 12.94 2.68 -5.90
N ALA A 88 12.22 2.90 -7.00
CA ALA A 88 11.01 2.16 -7.34
C ALA A 88 11.26 0.64 -7.41
N ASN A 89 12.36 0.23 -8.04
CA ASN A 89 12.75 -1.18 -8.16
C ASN A 89 13.13 -1.78 -6.80
N MET A 90 13.89 -1.05 -5.97
CA MET A 90 14.24 -1.50 -4.62
C MET A 90 13.00 -1.77 -3.77
N HIS A 91 12.05 -0.83 -3.74
CA HIS A 91 10.78 -1.01 -3.03
C HIS A 91 9.96 -2.20 -3.57
N ALA A 92 9.93 -2.40 -4.90
CA ALA A 92 9.24 -3.54 -5.51
C ALA A 92 9.83 -4.90 -5.05
N ILE A 93 11.16 -5.01 -5.01
CA ILE A 93 11.86 -6.22 -4.56
C ILE A 93 11.58 -6.49 -3.08
N ILE A 94 11.67 -5.45 -2.25
CA ILE A 94 11.40 -5.56 -0.81
C ILE A 94 9.94 -5.95 -0.58
N GLY A 95 8.99 -5.33 -1.30
CA GLY A 95 7.57 -5.68 -1.21
C GLY A 95 7.29 -7.15 -1.55
N ALA A 96 7.90 -7.66 -2.62
CA ALA A 96 7.80 -9.08 -2.99
C ALA A 96 8.37 -9.99 -1.89
N GLN A 97 9.52 -9.64 -1.31
CA GLN A 97 10.13 -10.41 -0.22
C GLN A 97 9.23 -10.42 1.04
N ARG A 98 8.63 -9.29 1.42
CA ARG A 98 7.72 -9.22 2.57
C ARG A 98 6.46 -10.06 2.36
N ASN A 99 5.91 -10.05 1.16
CA ASN A 99 4.78 -10.91 0.82
C ASN A 99 5.14 -12.40 0.90
N ASN A 100 6.32 -12.80 0.42
CA ASN A 100 6.81 -14.17 0.55
C ASN A 100 6.97 -14.58 2.02
N TRP A 101 7.46 -13.68 2.88
CA TRP A 101 7.55 -13.94 4.32
C TRP A 101 6.18 -14.14 4.96
N ASN A 102 5.18 -13.33 4.56
CA ASN A 102 3.81 -13.51 5.05
C ASN A 102 3.30 -14.92 4.77
N HIS A 103 3.47 -15.40 3.53
CA HIS A 103 3.06 -16.76 3.15
C HIS A 103 3.86 -17.84 3.88
N LEU A 104 5.17 -17.66 4.01
CA LEU A 104 6.04 -18.62 4.70
C LEU A 104 5.62 -18.78 6.16
N PHE A 105 5.50 -17.69 6.89
CA PHE A 105 5.11 -17.72 8.30
C PHE A 105 3.71 -18.29 8.49
N THR A 106 2.73 -17.85 7.69
CA THR A 106 1.35 -18.34 7.78
C THR A 106 1.30 -19.86 7.62
N ASN A 107 1.95 -20.38 6.56
CA ASN A 107 1.97 -21.82 6.29
C ASN A 107 2.73 -22.61 7.38
N SER A 108 3.87 -22.08 7.83
CA SER A 108 4.67 -22.74 8.86
C SER A 108 3.93 -22.81 10.20
N ILE A 109 3.34 -21.70 10.66
CA ILE A 109 2.57 -21.67 11.91
C ILE A 109 1.38 -22.64 11.83
N ASN A 110 0.62 -22.60 10.73
CA ASN A 110 -0.53 -23.48 10.55
C ASN A 110 -0.12 -24.96 10.52
N SER A 111 0.97 -25.30 9.84
CA SER A 111 1.46 -26.67 9.79
C SER A 111 1.94 -27.16 11.17
N VAL A 112 2.68 -26.32 11.88
CA VAL A 112 3.22 -26.66 13.21
C VAL A 112 2.09 -26.83 14.23
N THR A 113 1.09 -25.96 14.24
CA THR A 113 -0.06 -26.04 15.14
C THR A 113 -0.95 -27.24 14.85
N LEU A 114 -1.20 -27.56 13.58
CA LEU A 114 -1.98 -28.72 13.18
C LEU A 114 -1.28 -30.04 13.54
N ILE A 115 0.02 -30.15 13.28
CA ILE A 115 0.82 -31.33 13.67
C ILE A 115 0.86 -31.47 15.19
N GLY A 116 1.03 -30.36 15.92
CA GLY A 116 0.98 -30.32 17.37
C GLY A 116 -0.36 -30.84 17.91
N SER A 117 -1.48 -30.40 17.33
CA SER A 117 -2.82 -30.88 17.69
C SER A 117 -3.02 -32.36 17.41
N LEU A 118 -2.53 -32.84 16.27
CA LEU A 118 -2.57 -34.26 15.91
C LEU A 118 -1.77 -35.11 16.92
N MET A 119 -0.55 -34.71 17.25
CA MET A 119 0.29 -35.40 18.19
C MET A 119 -0.31 -35.41 19.62
N ALA A 120 -0.92 -34.29 20.03
CA ALA A 120 -1.64 -34.23 21.30
C ALA A 120 -2.84 -35.20 21.33
N GLY A 121 -3.59 -35.29 20.22
CA GLY A 121 -4.68 -36.27 20.07
C GLY A 121 -4.19 -37.72 20.16
N ILE A 122 -3.11 -38.08 19.45
CA ILE A 122 -2.54 -39.42 19.47
C ILE A 122 -2.02 -39.76 20.87
N SER A 123 -1.40 -38.82 21.59
CA SER A 123 -0.86 -39.07 22.95
C SER A 123 -1.91 -39.39 23.99
N SER A 124 -3.20 -39.20 23.65
CA SER A 124 -4.32 -39.51 24.56
C SER A 124 -4.93 -40.90 24.35
N VAL A 125 -4.54 -41.60 23.28
CA VAL A 125 -5.09 -42.92 22.98
C VAL A 125 -4.43 -43.96 23.90
N PRO A 126 -5.20 -44.73 24.69
CA PRO A 126 -4.63 -45.76 25.56
C PRO A 126 -4.21 -46.95 24.68
N VAL A 127 -2.91 -47.07 24.40
CA VAL A 127 -2.33 -48.20 23.66
C VAL A 127 -1.42 -48.97 24.58
N GLY A 128 -1.92 -50.00 25.24
CA GLY A 128 -1.19 -51.03 26.01
C GLY A 128 0.10 -50.55 26.70
N GLU A 129 1.22 -51.27 26.54
CA GLU A 129 2.52 -50.98 27.19
C GLU A 129 3.35 -49.87 26.56
N ALA A 130 2.84 -49.13 25.59
CA ALA A 130 3.59 -48.12 24.81
C ALA A 130 3.70 -46.74 25.52
N THR A 131 3.92 -46.70 26.83
CA THR A 131 3.97 -45.44 27.63
C THR A 131 5.08 -44.48 27.16
N THR A 132 6.22 -44.97 26.73
CA THR A 132 7.34 -44.14 26.24
C THR A 132 7.03 -43.42 24.92
N GLN A 133 6.29 -44.08 24.00
CA GLN A 133 5.87 -43.47 22.72
C GLN A 133 4.82 -42.37 22.94
N LEU A 134 3.87 -42.62 23.86
CA LEU A 134 2.86 -41.62 24.24
C LEU A 134 3.51 -40.37 24.87
N LEU A 135 4.54 -40.58 25.73
CA LEU A 135 5.32 -39.49 26.29
C LEU A 135 6.06 -38.71 25.21
N ALA A 136 6.63 -39.39 24.23
CA ALA A 136 7.30 -38.72 23.09
C ALA A 136 6.34 -37.84 22.28
N PHE A 137 5.13 -38.31 21.95
CA PHE A 137 4.10 -37.53 21.29
C PHE A 137 3.65 -36.32 22.11
N LYS A 138 3.48 -36.48 23.41
CA LYS A 138 3.17 -35.39 24.36
C LYS A 138 4.25 -34.32 24.34
N LEU A 139 5.51 -34.70 24.50
CA LEU A 139 6.64 -33.75 24.47
C LEU A 139 6.78 -33.07 23.12
N ALA A 140 6.61 -33.82 22.01
CA ALA A 140 6.63 -33.28 20.68
C ALA A 140 5.52 -32.22 20.44
N SER A 141 4.28 -32.49 20.89
CA SER A 141 3.19 -31.54 20.81
C SER A 141 3.44 -30.25 21.59
N MET A 142 4.02 -30.38 22.80
CA MET A 142 4.41 -29.22 23.62
C MET A 142 5.48 -28.37 22.92
N LEU A 143 6.51 -28.99 22.36
CA LEU A 143 7.56 -28.26 21.60
C LEU A 143 6.99 -27.59 20.38
N LEU A 144 6.08 -28.23 19.63
CA LEU A 144 5.44 -27.65 18.45
C LEU A 144 4.57 -26.45 18.81
N PHE A 145 3.74 -26.53 19.85
CA PHE A 145 2.95 -25.38 20.30
C PHE A 145 3.82 -24.24 20.82
N GLY A 146 4.89 -24.53 21.56
CA GLY A 146 5.87 -23.54 21.99
C GLY A 146 6.54 -22.83 20.81
N THR A 147 6.91 -23.60 19.79
CA THR A 147 7.45 -23.06 18.53
C THR A 147 6.42 -22.18 17.81
N ALA A 148 5.17 -22.62 17.70
CA ALA A 148 4.09 -21.86 17.08
C ALA A 148 3.88 -20.52 17.78
N ILE A 149 3.87 -20.50 19.12
CA ILE A 149 3.76 -19.26 19.90
C ILE A 149 4.93 -18.33 19.59
N GLY A 150 6.15 -18.82 19.60
CA GLY A 150 7.33 -18.03 19.27
C GLY A 150 7.24 -17.42 17.86
N MET A 151 6.84 -18.20 16.87
CA MET A 151 6.63 -17.74 15.50
C MET A 151 5.51 -16.71 15.41
N MET A 152 4.36 -16.90 16.07
CA MET A 152 3.26 -15.95 16.11
C MET A 152 3.70 -14.60 16.72
N LEU A 153 4.47 -14.62 17.81
CA LEU A 153 4.98 -13.39 18.42
C LEU A 153 5.93 -12.63 17.48
N VAL A 154 6.77 -13.35 16.74
CA VAL A 154 7.68 -12.75 15.75
C VAL A 154 6.89 -12.14 14.59
N VAL A 155 5.96 -12.88 14.00
CA VAL A 155 5.13 -12.40 12.88
C VAL A 155 4.27 -11.22 13.30
N ASN A 156 3.70 -11.28 14.49
CA ASN A 156 2.93 -10.20 15.07
C ASN A 156 3.77 -8.93 15.29
N LYS A 157 5.05 -9.04 15.54
CA LYS A 157 5.96 -7.89 15.65
C LYS A 157 6.35 -7.33 14.30
N ILE A 158 6.55 -8.17 13.28
CA ILE A 158 7.03 -7.78 11.95
C ILE A 158 5.89 -7.25 11.07
N GLN A 159 4.67 -7.81 11.18
CA GLN A 159 3.50 -7.49 10.35
C GLN A 159 3.82 -7.52 8.83
N PRO A 160 4.24 -8.67 8.27
CA PRO A 160 4.77 -8.74 6.92
C PRO A 160 3.76 -8.37 5.84
N SER A 161 2.46 -8.61 6.04
CA SER A 161 1.39 -8.21 5.10
C SER A 161 1.23 -6.70 5.02
N GLN A 162 1.27 -6.00 6.16
CA GLN A 162 1.21 -4.55 6.23
C GLN A 162 2.44 -3.92 5.56
N LEU A 163 3.65 -4.44 5.88
CA LEU A 163 4.90 -3.99 5.25
C LEU A 163 4.90 -4.21 3.73
N ALA A 164 4.32 -5.31 3.25
CA ALA A 164 4.21 -5.57 1.81
C ALA A 164 3.34 -4.52 1.10
N GLU A 165 2.23 -4.10 1.71
CA GLU A 165 1.35 -3.07 1.14
C GLU A 165 2.00 -1.68 1.17
N GLU A 166 2.68 -1.32 2.25
CA GLU A 166 3.45 -0.09 2.33
C GLU A 166 4.49 -0.01 1.20
N GLN A 167 5.25 -1.09 0.99
CA GLN A 167 6.24 -1.16 -0.09
C GLN A 167 5.62 -1.14 -1.48
N ARG A 168 4.41 -1.71 -1.66
CA ARG A 168 3.63 -1.62 -2.89
C ARG A 168 3.24 -0.19 -3.18
N LYS A 169 2.73 0.53 -2.17
CA LYS A 169 2.39 1.95 -2.29
C LYS A 169 3.61 2.80 -2.60
N ALA A 170 4.72 2.57 -1.90
CA ALA A 170 5.99 3.23 -2.18
C ALA A 170 6.41 3.04 -3.64
N THR A 171 6.43 1.79 -4.12
CA THR A 171 6.76 1.46 -5.52
C THR A 171 5.88 2.23 -6.50
N TRP A 172 4.58 2.30 -6.24
CA TRP A 172 3.63 2.99 -7.11
C TRP A 172 3.91 4.50 -7.14
N THR A 173 4.14 5.14 -5.99
CA THR A 173 4.41 6.59 -5.91
C THR A 173 5.75 6.96 -6.55
N TRP A 174 6.80 6.15 -6.36
CA TRP A 174 8.09 6.35 -7.04
C TRP A 174 7.95 6.22 -8.57
N LYS A 175 7.21 5.24 -9.07
CA LYS A 175 6.91 5.10 -10.50
C LYS A 175 6.07 6.25 -11.05
N GLN A 176 5.17 6.81 -10.25
CA GLN A 176 4.40 7.98 -10.64
C GLN A 176 5.31 9.21 -10.80
N LEU A 177 6.26 9.40 -9.89
CA LEU A 177 7.26 10.46 -10.00
C LEU A 177 8.15 10.27 -11.23
N GLU A 178 8.63 9.04 -11.48
CA GLU A 178 9.40 8.69 -12.69
C GLU A 178 8.66 9.08 -13.96
N ARG A 179 7.37 8.72 -14.09
CA ARG A 179 6.54 9.09 -15.23
C ARG A 179 6.39 10.61 -15.37
N SER A 180 6.15 11.31 -14.25
CA SER A 180 6.03 12.77 -14.26
C SER A 180 7.29 13.45 -14.80
N ILE A 181 8.48 12.93 -14.48
CA ILE A 181 9.75 13.41 -15.02
C ILE A 181 9.87 13.09 -16.51
N GLN A 182 9.49 11.87 -16.93
CA GLN A 182 9.48 11.48 -18.35
C GLN A 182 8.51 12.34 -19.19
N ASP A 183 7.35 12.69 -18.63
CA ASP A 183 6.38 13.59 -19.26
C ASP A 183 6.98 14.98 -19.45
N THR A 184 7.75 15.49 -18.48
CA THR A 184 8.45 16.77 -18.60
C THR A 184 9.41 16.78 -19.81
N PHE A 185 10.20 15.72 -19.99
CA PHE A 185 11.08 15.59 -21.15
C PHE A 185 10.33 15.51 -22.49
N SER A 186 9.13 14.91 -22.48
CA SER A 186 8.34 14.72 -23.70
C SER A 186 7.60 15.97 -24.14
N LEU A 187 7.23 16.84 -23.19
CA LEU A 187 6.38 18.00 -23.44
C LEU A 187 7.15 19.30 -23.65
N ARG A 188 8.29 19.46 -22.96
CA ARG A 188 9.08 20.70 -22.98
C ARG A 188 10.52 20.50 -22.52
N ASN A 189 11.36 21.49 -22.77
CA ASN A 189 12.69 21.51 -22.17
C ASN A 189 12.60 21.69 -20.65
N PRO A 190 13.40 20.92 -19.86
CA PRO A 190 13.44 21.06 -18.41
C PRO A 190 13.91 22.45 -17.97
N THR A 191 13.36 22.92 -16.88
CA THR A 191 13.73 24.17 -16.22
C THR A 191 14.39 23.88 -14.86
N GLU A 192 15.07 24.86 -14.26
CA GLU A 192 15.60 24.73 -12.89
C GLU A 192 14.49 24.43 -11.86
N TRP A 193 13.29 24.96 -12.12
CA TRP A 193 12.12 24.67 -11.27
C TRP A 193 11.76 23.19 -11.30
N ASP A 194 11.78 22.54 -12.47
CA ASP A 194 11.46 21.11 -12.62
C ASP A 194 12.45 20.25 -11.81
N ILE A 195 13.73 20.61 -11.81
CA ILE A 195 14.76 19.94 -11.01
C ILE A 195 14.46 20.09 -9.52
N LYS A 196 14.16 21.33 -9.08
CA LYS A 196 13.87 21.62 -7.69
C LYS A 196 12.58 20.93 -7.21
N ASP A 197 11.53 20.92 -8.01
CA ASP A 197 10.27 20.24 -7.73
C ASP A 197 10.47 18.71 -7.64
N ALA A 198 11.17 18.13 -8.63
CA ALA A 198 11.49 16.70 -8.63
C ALA A 198 12.29 16.32 -7.37
N MET A 199 13.30 17.11 -7.01
CA MET A 199 14.13 16.87 -5.82
C MET A 199 13.33 16.98 -4.52
N ASN A 200 12.45 17.98 -4.40
CA ASN A 200 11.55 18.12 -3.25
C ASN A 200 10.61 16.89 -3.10
N LYS A 201 10.10 16.39 -4.22
CA LYS A 201 9.27 15.18 -4.23
C LYS A 201 10.06 13.93 -3.86
N VAL A 202 11.29 13.78 -4.36
CA VAL A 202 12.21 12.70 -3.95
C VAL A 202 12.44 12.70 -2.45
N LEU A 203 12.80 13.85 -1.88
CA LEU A 203 13.05 13.99 -0.44
C LEU A 203 11.79 13.70 0.40
N ALA A 204 10.62 14.12 -0.08
CA ALA A 204 9.35 13.81 0.59
C ALA A 204 9.05 12.30 0.56
N LEU A 205 9.29 11.63 -0.57
CA LEU A 205 9.08 10.19 -0.71
C LEU A 205 10.09 9.39 0.14
N GLU A 206 11.37 9.77 0.17
CA GLU A 206 12.35 9.11 1.04
C GLU A 206 12.01 9.25 2.53
N LYS A 207 11.46 10.39 2.93
CA LYS A 207 10.98 10.60 4.30
C LYS A 207 9.73 9.77 4.61
N ALA A 208 8.80 9.66 3.66
CA ALA A 208 7.56 8.92 3.83
C ALA A 208 7.76 7.40 3.76
N TYR A 209 8.65 6.96 2.88
CA TYR A 209 8.92 5.54 2.62
C TYR A 209 10.43 5.25 2.69
N PRO A 210 11.04 5.25 3.88
CA PRO A 210 12.44 4.90 4.01
C PRO A 210 12.67 3.45 3.60
N LEU A 211 13.80 3.16 2.98
CA LEU A 211 14.21 1.78 2.67
C LEU A 211 14.51 1.03 3.97
N PRO A 212 13.75 -0.01 4.31
CA PRO A 212 13.96 -0.73 5.55
C PRO A 212 15.18 -1.65 5.44
N LEU A 213 16.20 -1.41 6.24
CA LEU A 213 17.34 -2.33 6.39
C LEU A 213 16.91 -3.60 7.15
N LEU A 214 16.01 -3.46 8.13
CA LEU A 214 15.48 -4.53 8.94
C LEU A 214 13.95 -4.51 8.97
N PRO A 215 13.28 -5.68 9.12
CA PRO A 215 11.84 -5.74 9.31
C PRO A 215 11.44 -5.10 10.65
N GLY A 216 10.30 -4.45 10.71
CA GLY A 216 9.73 -3.93 11.95
C GLY A 216 9.86 -2.42 12.15
N MET A 217 10.05 -1.67 11.07
CA MET A 217 10.10 -0.20 11.12
C MET A 217 8.73 0.47 11.28
N LEU A 218 7.64 -0.25 11.01
CA LEU A 218 6.30 0.28 11.21
C LEU A 218 5.90 0.16 12.68
N GLU A 219 5.23 1.19 13.20
CA GLU A 219 4.59 1.12 14.50
C GLU A 219 3.44 0.10 14.43
N LYS A 220 3.62 -1.00 15.15
CA LYS A 220 2.57 -2.00 15.27
C LYS A 220 1.44 -1.45 16.12
N PHE A 221 0.22 -1.45 15.59
CA PHE A 221 -0.97 -0.96 16.29
C PHE A 221 -0.85 0.50 16.74
N PRO A 222 -0.75 1.44 15.80
CA PRO A 222 -0.65 2.85 16.13
C PRO A 222 -1.84 3.29 17.01
N LYS A 223 -1.62 4.22 17.94
CA LYS A 223 -2.68 4.74 18.83
C LYS A 223 -3.77 5.48 18.06
N LYS A 224 -3.40 6.12 16.95
CA LYS A 224 -4.30 6.84 16.05
C LYS A 224 -4.10 6.37 14.64
N VAL A 225 -5.19 6.26 13.89
CA VAL A 225 -5.15 6.02 12.45
C VAL A 225 -4.93 7.35 11.77
N GLU A 226 -3.71 7.58 11.28
CA GLU A 226 -3.37 8.80 10.56
C GLU A 226 -3.28 8.48 9.06
N PRO A 227 -3.93 9.29 8.20
CA PRO A 227 -3.80 9.17 6.76
C PRO A 227 -2.34 9.22 6.32
N SER A 228 -1.96 8.39 5.36
CA SER A 228 -0.59 8.37 4.84
C SER A 228 -0.28 9.68 4.12
N ARG A 229 0.91 10.23 4.35
CA ARG A 229 1.38 11.46 3.70
C ARG A 229 2.73 11.24 3.03
N TRP A 230 2.77 11.43 1.72
CA TRP A 230 3.95 11.17 0.88
C TRP A 230 4.31 12.34 -0.04
N TRP A 231 3.67 13.49 0.11
CA TRP A 231 3.92 14.70 -0.70
C TRP A 231 4.62 15.78 0.15
N PRO A 232 5.34 16.73 -0.49
CA PRO A 232 6.01 17.81 0.19
C PRO A 232 5.07 18.68 1.02
N ASN A 233 5.54 19.16 2.20
CA ASN A 233 4.76 20.05 3.05
C ASN A 233 4.55 21.44 2.45
N GLN A 234 5.53 21.89 1.67
CA GLN A 234 5.48 23.19 0.99
C GLN A 234 5.48 22.93 -0.52
N ARG A 235 4.45 23.39 -1.19
CA ARG A 235 4.38 23.41 -2.63
C ARG A 235 4.93 24.76 -3.10
N GLN A 236 5.87 24.73 -4.04
CA GLN A 236 6.34 25.91 -4.75
C GLN A 236 5.67 25.90 -6.10
N ARG A 237 5.17 27.05 -6.53
CA ARG A 237 4.69 27.24 -7.89
C ARG A 237 5.82 27.75 -8.76
N PRO A 238 5.85 27.38 -10.05
CA PRO A 238 6.72 28.06 -10.99
C PRO A 238 6.37 29.55 -10.97
N GLU A 239 7.37 30.38 -10.87
CA GLU A 239 7.22 31.79 -11.18
C GLU A 239 7.07 31.89 -12.71
N GLU A 240 5.83 31.74 -13.20
CA GLU A 240 5.57 31.82 -14.64
C GLU A 240 5.85 33.27 -15.08
N THR A 241 6.92 33.40 -15.87
CA THR A 241 7.21 34.59 -16.66
C THR A 241 5.96 35.00 -17.43
N HIS A 242 5.39 36.12 -17.05
CA HIS A 242 4.42 36.98 -17.76
C HIS A 242 3.78 36.37 -19.04
N ARG A 243 2.77 35.52 -18.86
CA ARG A 243 1.80 35.32 -19.93
C ARG A 243 0.92 36.56 -20.03
N ARG A 244 0.90 37.13 -21.24
CA ARG A 244 0.12 38.29 -21.62
C ARG A 244 -1.24 38.33 -20.93
N ARG A 245 -1.50 39.41 -20.17
CA ARG A 245 -2.83 39.77 -19.67
C ARG A 245 -3.82 39.78 -20.87
N THR A 246 -4.65 38.78 -20.97
CA THR A 246 -5.88 38.84 -21.72
C THR A 246 -6.94 39.41 -20.79
N ASN A 247 -7.34 40.68 -21.07
CA ASN A 247 -8.47 41.31 -20.41
C ASN A 247 -9.74 40.57 -20.82
N GLY A 248 -10.24 39.66 -20.01
CA GLY A 248 -11.47 38.95 -20.29
C GLY A 248 -11.99 38.20 -19.06
N ALA A 249 -13.28 38.20 -18.88
CA ALA A 249 -14.07 37.92 -17.68
C ALA A 249 -13.92 36.56 -17.01
N ASP A 250 -13.13 35.64 -17.54
CA ASP A 250 -12.83 34.33 -16.91
C ASP A 250 -11.32 34.19 -16.74
N ALA A 251 -10.78 34.79 -15.68
CA ALA A 251 -9.37 34.73 -15.39
C ALA A 251 -8.96 33.25 -15.16
N ASN A 252 -8.14 32.70 -16.07
CA ASN A 252 -7.55 31.37 -16.00
C ASN A 252 -8.57 30.22 -15.80
N GLY A 253 -9.82 30.37 -16.32
CA GLY A 253 -10.87 29.33 -16.23
C GLY A 253 -11.50 29.19 -14.86
N TRP A 254 -11.25 30.11 -13.91
CA TRP A 254 -11.90 30.15 -12.60
C TRP A 254 -13.11 31.07 -12.63
N SER A 255 -14.28 30.50 -12.36
CA SER A 255 -15.53 31.24 -12.11
C SER A 255 -15.89 31.17 -10.64
N LYS A 256 -16.82 32.03 -10.20
CA LYS A 256 -17.35 31.99 -8.84
C LYS A 256 -18.05 30.67 -8.54
N GLU A 257 -18.77 30.13 -9.54
CA GLU A 257 -19.43 28.83 -9.44
C GLU A 257 -18.42 27.70 -9.21
N LEU A 258 -17.29 27.72 -9.95
CA LEU A 258 -16.23 26.73 -9.78
C LEU A 258 -15.61 26.84 -8.37
N GLU A 259 -15.40 28.02 -7.84
CA GLU A 259 -14.91 28.17 -6.46
C GLU A 259 -15.89 27.62 -5.42
N GLU A 260 -17.21 27.81 -5.62
CA GLU A 260 -18.24 27.25 -4.75
C GLU A 260 -18.29 25.74 -4.85
N GLU A 261 -18.22 25.18 -6.07
CA GLU A 261 -18.09 23.74 -6.29
C GLU A 261 -16.89 23.17 -5.51
N MET A 262 -15.72 23.82 -5.59
CA MET A 262 -14.50 23.39 -4.90
C MET A 262 -14.60 23.51 -3.39
N ARG A 263 -15.23 24.55 -2.86
CA ARG A 263 -15.47 24.70 -1.40
C ARG A 263 -16.42 23.61 -0.88
N GLY A 264 -17.50 23.34 -1.60
CA GLY A 264 -18.44 22.26 -1.26
C GLY A 264 -17.77 20.89 -1.31
N LEU A 265 -17.05 20.62 -2.39
CA LEU A 265 -16.29 19.37 -2.55
C LEU A 265 -15.26 19.19 -1.42
N LEU A 266 -14.53 20.24 -1.04
CA LEU A 266 -13.56 20.19 0.05
C LEU A 266 -14.21 19.78 1.37
N LYS A 267 -15.41 20.27 1.66
CA LYS A 267 -16.16 19.93 2.87
C LYS A 267 -16.58 18.47 2.86
N VAL A 268 -17.09 17.97 1.74
CA VAL A 268 -17.51 16.57 1.58
C VAL A 268 -16.30 15.63 1.70
N LEU A 269 -15.20 15.89 1.00
CA LEU A 269 -13.97 15.10 1.07
C LEU A 269 -13.47 14.94 2.50
N LYS A 270 -13.55 16.02 3.30
CA LYS A 270 -13.07 16.01 4.69
C LYS A 270 -14.00 15.23 5.62
N LEU A 271 -15.30 15.49 5.54
CA LEU A 271 -16.28 15.02 6.52
C LEU A 271 -16.83 13.63 6.21
N LYS A 272 -16.78 13.20 4.93
CA LYS A 272 -17.29 11.90 4.51
C LYS A 272 -16.17 10.97 4.05
N ASP A 273 -15.49 11.32 2.98
CA ASP A 273 -14.53 10.41 2.35
C ASP A 273 -13.35 10.10 3.27
N GLU A 274 -12.60 11.09 3.73
CA GLU A 274 -11.44 10.86 4.61
C GLU A 274 -11.87 10.23 5.94
N GLU A 275 -12.90 10.80 6.60
CA GLU A 275 -13.32 10.32 7.92
C GLU A 275 -13.82 8.88 7.89
N GLN A 276 -14.56 8.47 6.84
CA GLN A 276 -15.02 7.09 6.72
C GLN A 276 -13.85 6.10 6.64
N TYR A 277 -12.82 6.39 5.82
CA TYR A 277 -11.64 5.53 5.72
C TYR A 277 -10.88 5.46 7.04
N VAL A 278 -10.83 6.57 7.79
CA VAL A 278 -10.24 6.60 9.13
C VAL A 278 -11.05 5.76 10.13
N GLN A 279 -12.39 5.86 10.10
CA GLN A 279 -13.27 5.09 11.00
C GLN A 279 -13.21 3.59 10.73
N VAL A 280 -13.30 3.19 9.44
CA VAL A 280 -13.16 1.78 9.05
C VAL A 280 -11.74 1.29 9.36
N GLY A 281 -10.73 2.13 9.16
CA GLY A 281 -9.36 1.84 9.54
C GLY A 281 -9.18 1.56 11.03
N LYS A 282 -9.87 2.29 11.91
CA LYS A 282 -9.90 2.02 13.36
C LYS A 282 -10.50 0.64 13.66
N LEU A 283 -11.63 0.31 13.03
CA LEU A 283 -12.28 -1.00 13.21
C LEU A 283 -11.35 -2.14 12.78
N VAL A 284 -10.73 -2.04 11.60
CA VAL A 284 -9.80 -3.04 11.09
C VAL A 284 -8.56 -3.16 12.00
N LEU A 285 -8.05 -2.05 12.52
CA LEU A 285 -6.95 -2.04 13.47
C LEU A 285 -7.30 -2.78 14.77
N ASP A 286 -8.51 -2.58 15.30
CA ASP A 286 -8.97 -3.26 16.52
C ASP A 286 -9.18 -4.77 16.29
N ILE A 287 -9.71 -5.15 15.12
CA ILE A 287 -9.79 -6.56 14.70
C ILE A 287 -8.38 -7.17 14.61
N ASN A 288 -7.45 -6.50 13.95
CA ASN A 288 -6.08 -6.97 13.82
C ASN A 288 -5.40 -7.16 15.17
N ARG A 289 -5.58 -6.20 16.10
CA ARG A 289 -5.06 -6.28 17.48
C ARG A 289 -5.66 -7.45 18.25
N THR A 290 -6.96 -7.70 18.09
CA THR A 290 -7.65 -8.81 18.72
C THR A 290 -7.15 -10.15 18.20
N LEU A 291 -7.02 -10.32 16.88
CA LEU A 291 -6.50 -11.53 16.27
C LEU A 291 -5.04 -11.78 16.68
N ALA A 292 -4.20 -10.74 16.67
CA ALA A 292 -2.79 -10.83 17.07
C ALA A 292 -2.59 -11.28 18.52
N THR A 293 -3.56 -11.05 19.40
CA THR A 293 -3.51 -11.55 20.79
C THR A 293 -4.15 -12.91 20.94
N ALA A 294 -5.24 -13.18 20.24
CA ALA A 294 -5.99 -14.44 20.37
C ALA A 294 -5.19 -15.65 19.87
N GLY A 295 -4.41 -15.52 18.78
CA GLY A 295 -3.60 -16.60 18.23
C GLY A 295 -2.63 -17.19 19.23
N PRO A 296 -1.70 -16.41 19.79
CA PRO A 296 -0.78 -16.88 20.85
C PRO A 296 -1.49 -17.38 22.10
N LEU A 297 -2.64 -16.79 22.50
CA LEU A 297 -3.41 -17.27 23.66
C LEU A 297 -3.97 -18.68 23.44
N PHE A 298 -4.58 -18.96 22.29
CA PHE A 298 -5.08 -20.30 21.97
C PHE A 298 -3.95 -21.32 21.83
N ALA A 299 -2.83 -20.96 21.24
CA ALA A 299 -1.65 -21.81 21.20
C ALA A 299 -1.07 -22.06 22.61
N GLY A 300 -1.13 -21.07 23.51
CA GLY A 300 -0.76 -21.20 24.92
C GLY A 300 -1.68 -22.18 25.66
N LEU A 301 -2.98 -22.10 25.45
CA LEU A 301 -3.95 -23.07 25.99
C LEU A 301 -3.68 -24.48 25.48
N ALA A 302 -3.34 -24.61 24.19
CA ALA A 302 -2.97 -25.89 23.60
C ALA A 302 -1.68 -26.48 24.22
N LEU A 303 -0.68 -25.62 24.46
CA LEU A 303 0.57 -25.99 25.13
C LEU A 303 0.30 -26.52 26.56
N ILE A 304 -0.50 -25.78 27.34
CA ILE A 304 -0.88 -26.18 28.71
C ILE A 304 -1.66 -27.50 28.68
N GLY A 305 -2.66 -27.58 27.80
CA GLY A 305 -3.44 -28.81 27.60
C GLY A 305 -2.55 -30.01 27.31
N SER A 306 -1.60 -29.88 26.36
CA SER A 306 -0.62 -30.93 26.04
C SER A 306 0.20 -31.34 27.26
N GLY A 307 0.64 -30.37 28.06
CA GLY A 307 1.41 -30.65 29.29
C GLY A 307 0.66 -31.44 30.34
N LEU A 308 -0.66 -31.27 30.39
CA LEU A 308 -1.53 -31.93 31.38
C LEU A 308 -2.14 -33.27 30.91
N ILE A 309 -1.88 -33.72 29.68
CA ILE A 309 -2.34 -35.01 29.16
C ILE A 309 -1.77 -36.13 30.05
N GLY A 310 -2.62 -37.09 30.46
CA GLY A 310 -2.30 -38.17 31.34
C GLY A 310 -2.51 -37.86 32.84
N SER A 311 -3.02 -36.68 33.19
CA SER A 311 -3.47 -36.38 34.55
C SER A 311 -4.79 -37.12 34.85
N SER A 312 -4.77 -38.02 35.78
CA SER A 312 -5.97 -38.80 36.18
C SER A 312 -7.09 -37.92 36.77
N ALA A 313 -6.74 -36.78 37.37
CA ALA A 313 -7.69 -35.85 37.97
C ALA A 313 -8.51 -35.04 36.96
N LEU A 314 -7.99 -34.84 35.73
CA LEU A 314 -8.58 -33.95 34.75
C LEU A 314 -9.30 -34.68 33.58
N GLY A 315 -9.23 -36.00 33.53
CA GLY A 315 -9.87 -36.82 32.51
C GLY A 315 -9.54 -36.37 31.07
N PRO A 316 -10.54 -36.19 30.19
CA PRO A 316 -10.33 -35.82 28.78
C PRO A 316 -10.08 -34.31 28.56
N ILE A 317 -10.26 -33.46 29.56
CA ILE A 317 -10.17 -31.99 29.45
C ILE A 317 -8.84 -31.52 28.85
N PRO A 318 -7.65 -32.03 29.27
CA PRO A 318 -6.37 -31.62 28.72
C PRO A 318 -6.25 -31.85 27.21
N VAL A 319 -6.77 -32.98 26.72
CA VAL A 319 -6.75 -33.33 25.30
C VAL A 319 -7.63 -32.40 24.51
N LEU A 320 -8.85 -32.15 24.99
CA LEU A 320 -9.77 -31.19 24.38
C LEU A 320 -9.14 -29.80 24.30
N LEU A 321 -8.50 -29.37 25.38
CA LEU A 321 -7.81 -28.07 25.45
C LEU A 321 -6.66 -27.99 24.43
N ALA A 322 -5.86 -29.07 24.32
CA ALA A 322 -4.75 -29.14 23.36
C ALA A 322 -5.22 -29.10 21.90
N VAL A 323 -6.20 -29.94 21.57
CA VAL A 323 -6.69 -30.06 20.19
C VAL A 323 -7.52 -28.83 19.79
N ALA A 324 -8.50 -28.41 20.60
CA ALA A 324 -9.33 -27.25 20.31
C ALA A 324 -8.50 -25.96 20.33
N GLY A 325 -7.61 -25.78 21.30
CA GLY A 325 -6.72 -24.61 21.36
C GLY A 325 -5.83 -24.51 20.13
N GLY A 326 -5.20 -25.60 19.70
CA GLY A 326 -4.36 -25.63 18.51
C GLY A 326 -5.15 -25.37 17.22
N SER A 327 -6.37 -25.93 17.10
CA SER A 327 -7.24 -25.70 15.97
C SER A 327 -7.69 -24.23 15.90
N LEU A 328 -8.10 -23.66 17.03
CA LEU A 328 -8.48 -22.25 17.11
C LEU A 328 -7.29 -21.31 16.81
N ALA A 329 -6.11 -21.63 17.31
CA ALA A 329 -4.88 -20.88 16.99
C ALA A 329 -4.62 -20.88 15.47
N THR A 330 -4.81 -22.01 14.79
CA THR A 330 -4.69 -22.13 13.32
C THR A 330 -5.73 -21.27 12.61
N VAL A 331 -7.00 -21.29 13.04
CA VAL A 331 -8.06 -20.48 12.46
C VAL A 331 -7.76 -18.99 12.61
N VAL A 332 -7.38 -18.55 13.81
CA VAL A 332 -7.04 -17.15 14.10
C VAL A 332 -5.85 -16.69 13.26
N ASN A 333 -4.77 -17.49 13.20
CA ASN A 333 -3.60 -17.19 12.38
C ASN A 333 -3.95 -17.10 10.89
N THR A 334 -4.86 -17.96 10.41
CA THR A 334 -5.35 -17.92 9.02
C THR A 334 -6.14 -16.65 8.76
N LEU A 335 -7.06 -16.25 9.65
CA LEU A 335 -7.85 -15.04 9.51
C LEU A 335 -6.96 -13.79 9.54
N GLU A 336 -5.98 -13.72 10.43
CA GLU A 336 -5.09 -12.56 10.55
C GLU A 336 -4.14 -12.42 9.35
N HIS A 337 -3.40 -13.48 9.05
CA HIS A 337 -2.28 -13.41 8.09
C HIS A 337 -2.67 -13.83 6.67
N ALA A 338 -3.45 -14.89 6.48
CA ALA A 338 -3.96 -15.25 5.16
C ALA A 338 -5.10 -14.32 4.71
N GLY A 339 -5.92 -13.83 5.64
CA GLY A 339 -6.89 -12.76 5.42
C GLY A 339 -6.24 -11.39 5.20
N GLN A 340 -4.94 -11.27 5.41
CA GLN A 340 -4.14 -10.06 5.17
C GLN A 340 -4.73 -8.80 5.86
N VAL A 341 -5.19 -8.94 7.09
CA VAL A 341 -5.87 -7.84 7.83
C VAL A 341 -4.96 -6.61 7.96
N GLY A 342 -3.66 -6.81 8.18
CA GLY A 342 -2.68 -5.73 8.20
C GLY A 342 -2.55 -4.99 6.86
N MET A 343 -2.66 -5.70 5.74
CA MET A 343 -2.69 -5.09 4.40
C MET A 343 -3.95 -4.23 4.20
N VAL A 344 -5.10 -4.73 4.63
CA VAL A 344 -6.38 -3.98 4.53
C VAL A 344 -6.29 -2.70 5.35
N PHE A 345 -5.73 -2.75 6.54
CA PHE A 345 -5.48 -1.56 7.37
C PHE A 345 -4.64 -0.51 6.63
N GLU A 346 -3.51 -0.94 6.04
CA GLU A 346 -2.62 -0.04 5.32
C GLU A 346 -3.27 0.53 4.05
N LEU A 347 -4.09 -0.27 3.34
CA LEU A 347 -4.87 0.19 2.19
C LEU A 347 -5.87 1.30 2.59
N LEU A 348 -6.59 1.13 3.69
CA LEU A 348 -7.53 2.14 4.21
C LEU A 348 -6.80 3.43 4.59
N ARG A 349 -5.63 3.33 5.23
CA ARG A 349 -4.77 4.46 5.58
C ARG A 349 -4.27 5.21 4.35
N ASN A 350 -3.90 4.48 3.30
CA ASN A 350 -3.47 5.04 2.02
C ASN A 350 -4.62 5.76 1.29
N ASN A 351 -5.84 5.20 1.32
CA ASN A 351 -7.01 5.84 0.72
C ASN A 351 -7.40 7.12 1.49
N ALA A 352 -7.38 7.10 2.82
CA ALA A 352 -7.56 8.32 3.62
C ALA A 352 -6.51 9.39 3.25
N GLY A 353 -5.25 8.97 3.03
CA GLY A 353 -4.17 9.85 2.58
C GLY A 353 -4.43 10.44 1.19
N PHE A 354 -4.99 9.66 0.27
CA PHE A 354 -5.38 10.15 -1.06
C PHE A 354 -6.43 11.27 -0.97
N TYR A 355 -7.49 11.10 -0.17
CA TYR A 355 -8.49 12.14 0.00
C TYR A 355 -7.94 13.39 0.71
N ARG A 356 -7.02 13.21 1.66
CA ARG A 356 -6.31 14.33 2.28
C ARG A 356 -5.45 15.10 1.29
N TRP A 357 -4.77 14.38 0.39
CA TRP A 357 -4.01 15.02 -0.69
C TRP A 357 -4.89 15.86 -1.60
N LEU A 358 -6.07 15.35 -2.03
CA LEU A 358 -7.03 16.13 -2.81
C LEU A 358 -7.49 17.40 -2.08
N GLN A 359 -7.77 17.29 -0.78
CA GLN A 359 -8.14 18.46 0.02
C GLN A 359 -7.03 19.52 0.06
N GLU A 360 -5.78 19.10 0.19
CA GLU A 360 -4.63 20.02 0.18
C GLU A 360 -4.44 20.67 -1.20
N GLU A 361 -4.70 19.94 -2.30
CA GLU A 361 -4.71 20.48 -3.66
C GLU A 361 -5.76 21.57 -3.83
N ILE A 362 -6.99 21.28 -3.42
CA ILE A 362 -8.09 22.25 -3.51
C ILE A 362 -7.79 23.48 -2.65
N LYS A 363 -7.35 23.31 -1.40
CA LYS A 363 -6.99 24.40 -0.50
C LYS A 363 -5.87 25.27 -1.05
N PHE A 364 -4.88 24.65 -1.67
CA PHE A 364 -3.75 25.37 -2.26
C PHE A 364 -4.18 26.25 -3.43
N ASN A 365 -5.10 25.76 -4.30
CA ASN A 365 -5.65 26.57 -5.38
C ASN A 365 -6.61 27.66 -4.89
N LEU A 366 -7.51 27.36 -3.97
CA LEU A 366 -8.43 28.34 -3.39
C LEU A 366 -7.74 29.39 -2.52
N GLY A 367 -6.62 29.06 -1.89
CA GLY A 367 -5.84 29.96 -1.02
C GLY A 367 -4.98 30.97 -1.77
N GLU A 368 -4.79 30.83 -3.09
CA GLU A 368 -4.07 31.80 -3.88
C GLU A 368 -4.99 32.93 -4.30
N GLU A 369 -4.65 34.16 -3.91
CA GLU A 369 -5.45 35.37 -4.22
C GLU A 369 -5.38 35.74 -5.69
N ASP A 370 -4.21 35.57 -6.30
CA ASP A 370 -3.98 35.84 -7.72
C ASP A 370 -4.45 34.66 -8.58
N VAL A 371 -5.62 34.79 -9.19
CA VAL A 371 -6.24 33.74 -9.99
C VAL A 371 -5.35 33.30 -11.18
N GLU A 372 -4.53 34.19 -11.73
CA GLU A 372 -3.59 33.86 -12.80
C GLU A 372 -2.48 32.91 -12.34
N LYS A 373 -2.19 32.89 -11.06
CA LYS A 373 -1.22 31.96 -10.46
C LYS A 373 -1.81 30.62 -10.07
N ARG A 374 -3.14 30.48 -10.06
CA ARG A 374 -3.81 29.19 -9.84
C ARG A 374 -3.57 28.26 -11.03
N GLU A 375 -3.69 26.97 -10.83
CA GLU A 375 -3.81 26.04 -11.94
C GLU A 375 -5.06 26.38 -12.75
N ASN A 376 -5.02 26.18 -14.10
CA ASN A 376 -6.19 26.44 -14.93
C ASN A 376 -7.43 25.72 -14.40
N GLY A 377 -8.53 26.46 -14.16
CA GLY A 377 -9.71 25.96 -13.46
C GLY A 377 -10.40 24.80 -14.13
N GLU A 378 -10.52 24.80 -15.46
CA GLU A 378 -11.14 23.71 -16.21
C GLU A 378 -10.29 22.44 -16.15
N LEU A 379 -8.96 22.59 -16.33
CA LEU A 379 -8.03 21.46 -16.21
C LEU A 379 -8.02 20.89 -14.79
N PHE A 380 -8.04 21.74 -13.77
CA PHE A 380 -8.09 21.34 -12.39
C PHE A 380 -9.37 20.56 -12.06
N LYS A 381 -10.53 21.08 -12.51
CA LYS A 381 -11.82 20.39 -12.37
C LYS A 381 -11.81 19.03 -13.07
N LEU A 382 -11.27 18.95 -14.29
CA LEU A 382 -11.14 17.69 -15.03
C LEU A 382 -10.27 16.67 -14.29
N LYS A 383 -9.11 17.09 -13.76
CA LYS A 383 -8.24 16.22 -12.97
C LYS A 383 -8.94 15.66 -11.73
N LEU A 384 -9.65 16.50 -10.97
CA LEU A 384 -10.41 16.07 -9.81
C LEU A 384 -11.55 15.11 -10.21
N ALA A 385 -12.25 15.39 -11.30
CA ALA A 385 -13.33 14.53 -11.81
C ALA A 385 -12.81 13.12 -12.12
N LEU A 386 -11.69 13.01 -12.83
CA LEU A 386 -11.05 11.74 -13.15
C LEU A 386 -10.59 10.99 -11.87
N GLN A 387 -10.01 11.70 -10.91
CA GLN A 387 -9.52 11.12 -9.66
C GLN A 387 -10.65 10.64 -8.75
N LEU A 388 -11.81 11.30 -8.78
CA LEU A 388 -12.99 10.95 -8.00
C LEU A 388 -13.94 9.99 -8.72
N GLY A 389 -13.70 9.70 -10.01
CA GLY A 389 -14.58 8.87 -10.84
C GLY A 389 -15.94 9.53 -11.12
N ARG A 390 -15.97 10.87 -11.22
CA ARG A 390 -17.18 11.66 -11.44
C ARG A 390 -17.18 12.36 -12.79
N SER A 391 -18.36 12.67 -13.30
CA SER A 391 -18.53 13.56 -14.44
C SER A 391 -18.36 15.03 -14.01
N LEU A 392 -18.00 15.89 -14.95
CA LEU A 392 -17.85 17.34 -14.69
C LEU A 392 -19.16 17.99 -14.22
N SER A 393 -20.31 17.49 -14.68
CA SER A 393 -21.63 18.00 -14.30
C SER A 393 -22.00 17.70 -12.84
N GLU A 394 -21.54 16.59 -12.30
CA GLU A 394 -21.84 16.17 -10.90
C GLU A 394 -21.16 17.07 -9.85
N PHE A 395 -20.22 17.93 -10.26
CA PHE A 395 -19.58 18.87 -9.32
C PHE A 395 -20.55 19.94 -8.82
N ARG A 396 -21.59 20.26 -9.61
CA ARG A 396 -22.65 21.17 -9.21
C ARG A 396 -23.44 20.67 -7.99
N ASP A 397 -23.47 19.38 -7.79
CA ASP A 397 -24.15 18.76 -6.63
C ASP A 397 -23.45 19.09 -5.29
N PHE A 398 -22.21 19.57 -5.35
CA PHE A 398 -21.47 19.97 -4.15
C PHE A 398 -21.69 21.45 -3.77
N VAL A 399 -22.22 22.30 -4.65
CA VAL A 399 -22.45 23.73 -4.40
C VAL A 399 -23.28 23.97 -3.11
N PRO A 400 -24.38 23.22 -2.84
CA PRO A 400 -25.14 23.42 -1.61
C PRO A 400 -24.32 23.24 -0.34
N TYR A 401 -23.30 22.39 -0.36
CA TYR A 401 -22.44 22.12 0.79
C TYR A 401 -21.41 23.23 1.06
N ALA A 402 -21.17 24.13 0.11
CA ALA A 402 -20.30 25.30 0.30
C ALA A 402 -20.91 26.34 1.24
N SER A 403 -22.24 26.35 1.42
CA SER A 403 -22.94 27.31 2.26
C SER A 403 -22.53 27.14 3.73
N PRO A 404 -22.27 28.28 4.46
CA PRO A 404 -22.05 28.26 5.91
C PRO A 404 -23.24 27.71 6.71
N SER A 405 -24.46 27.79 6.15
CA SER A 405 -25.69 27.27 6.78
C SER A 405 -25.84 25.75 6.67
N CYS A 406 -25.11 25.10 5.79
CA CYS A 406 -25.13 23.63 5.64
C CYS A 406 -24.46 22.98 6.86
N LYS A 407 -25.24 22.22 7.64
CA LYS A 407 -24.71 21.45 8.76
C LYS A 407 -23.98 20.22 8.26
N ASP A 408 -23.02 19.75 9.05
CA ASP A 408 -22.23 18.56 8.71
C ASP A 408 -23.07 17.28 8.61
N GLU A 409 -24.20 17.24 9.33
CA GLU A 409 -25.19 16.14 9.30
C GLU A 409 -25.98 16.07 7.99
N ASP A 410 -26.12 17.20 7.28
CA ASP A 410 -26.85 17.26 6.00
C ASP A 410 -26.06 16.67 4.83
N ILE A 411 -24.74 16.50 5.00
CA ILE A 411 -23.86 15.90 3.99
C ILE A 411 -24.05 14.40 4.01
N LYS A 412 -24.73 13.85 3.00
CA LYS A 412 -24.99 12.41 2.89
C LYS A 412 -24.13 11.72 1.83
N ASP A 413 -23.76 12.46 0.81
CA ASP A 413 -23.06 11.92 -0.35
C ASP A 413 -21.53 11.91 -0.14
N PHE A 414 -20.88 10.94 -0.79
CA PHE A 414 -19.44 10.87 -0.89
C PHE A 414 -18.95 11.62 -2.13
N ALA A 415 -17.78 12.21 -2.06
CA ALA A 415 -17.16 12.84 -3.21
C ALA A 415 -16.59 11.79 -4.19
N GLY A 416 -15.97 10.74 -3.69
CA GLY A 416 -15.39 9.67 -4.51
C GLY A 416 -16.38 8.59 -4.88
N LYS A 417 -16.28 8.06 -6.13
CA LYS A 417 -17.03 6.89 -6.61
C LYS A 417 -16.14 5.68 -6.91
N LEU A 418 -14.83 5.88 -7.00
CA LEU A 418 -13.89 4.83 -7.39
C LEU A 418 -13.43 3.92 -6.24
N PHE A 419 -13.71 4.30 -4.98
CA PHE A 419 -13.27 3.58 -3.80
C PHE A 419 -14.42 3.25 -2.87
#